data_a79b867d2865bc10ee96a3eae7a2aeea
#
_entry.id   a79b867d2865bc10ee96a3eae7a2aeea
#
_cell.length_a   1.000
_cell.length_b   1.000
_cell.length_c   1.000
_cell.angle_alpha   90.00
_cell.angle_beta   90.00
_cell.angle_gamma   90.00
#
_symmetry.space_group_name_H-M   'P 1'
#
loop_
_entity.id
_entity.type
_entity.pdbx_description
1 polymer ?
#
loop_
_entity_poly.entity_id
_entity_poly.type
_entity_poly.pdbx_seq_one_letter_code
_entity_poly.pdbx_strand_id
1 'polypeptide(L)'
;FRSHDFVSMDWFLQAPEMVWNLYAEQDSVLWRLSDGVASVLSDKVVLWDKIMTRWYAHYVKRLWMRNCYLCEANVVKRYRRMMEWEGKRLQAVSLKHLASYLNMTPQTLSRIRKGEDGYKT
;
A
#
# COMPACT_ATOMS: atom_id res chain seq x y z
N PHE A 1 2.86 0.36 2.88
CA PHE A 1 4.21 0.78 2.45
C PHE A 1 5.18 -0.36 2.65
N ARG A 2 6.26 -0.39 1.90
CA ARG A 2 7.29 -1.43 1.93
C ARG A 2 8.58 -0.86 2.51
N SER A 3 9.52 -1.75 2.85
CA SER A 3 10.89 -1.33 3.14
C SER A 3 11.43 -0.49 1.98
N HIS A 4 12.07 0.64 2.28
CA HIS A 4 12.57 1.64 1.34
C HIS A 4 11.49 2.34 0.48
N ASP A 5 10.25 2.40 0.99
CA ASP A 5 9.15 3.12 0.34
C ASP A 5 8.97 4.51 0.95
N PHE A 6 8.46 5.46 0.17
CA PHE A 6 8.04 6.75 0.70
C PHE A 6 6.65 6.62 1.33
N VAL A 7 6.46 7.21 2.50
CA VAL A 7 5.31 6.96 3.35
C VAL A 7 4.26 8.07 3.31
N SER A 8 4.63 9.30 3.06
CA SER A 8 3.68 10.42 3.02
C SER A 8 3.78 11.18 1.70
N MET A 9 2.63 11.61 1.22
CA MET A 9 2.49 12.37 -0.02
C MET A 9 1.77 13.71 0.19
N ASP A 10 1.47 14.08 1.42
CA ASP A 10 0.62 15.25 1.71
C ASP A 10 1.18 16.53 1.08
N TRP A 11 2.49 16.65 1.08
CA TRP A 11 3.21 17.75 0.46
C TRP A 11 3.00 17.83 -1.06
N PHE A 12 2.91 16.68 -1.75
CA PHE A 12 2.74 16.66 -3.21
C PHE A 12 1.31 16.88 -3.66
N LEU A 13 0.35 16.40 -2.88
CA LEU A 13 -1.04 16.41 -3.30
C LEU A 13 -1.74 17.71 -2.93
N GLN A 14 -1.10 18.57 -2.11
CA GLN A 14 -1.74 19.76 -1.52
C GLN A 14 -3.17 19.41 -1.02
N ALA A 15 -3.33 18.17 -0.57
CA ALA A 15 -4.62 17.64 -0.21
C ALA A 15 -5.09 18.31 1.07
N PRO A 16 -6.30 18.86 1.11
CA PRO A 16 -6.84 19.41 2.34
C PRO A 16 -6.93 18.29 3.37
N GLU A 17 -6.37 18.56 4.54
CA GLU A 17 -6.47 17.81 5.81
C GLU A 17 -6.95 16.34 5.71
N MET A 18 -6.19 15.50 5.06
CA MET A 18 -6.43 14.06 5.17
C MET A 18 -5.83 13.57 6.49
N VAL A 19 -6.70 13.19 7.42
CA VAL A 19 -6.25 12.57 8.67
C VAL A 19 -5.75 11.16 8.38
N TRP A 20 -4.43 11.00 8.36
CA TRP A 20 -3.77 9.71 8.21
C TRP A 20 -3.32 9.18 9.56
N ASN A 21 -3.59 7.92 9.81
CA ASN A 21 -2.95 7.18 10.88
C ASN A 21 -1.89 6.26 10.26
N LEU A 22 -0.64 6.44 10.64
CA LEU A 22 0.46 5.59 10.21
C LEU A 22 0.77 4.59 11.32
N TYR A 23 0.68 3.31 10.98
CA TYR A 23 1.00 2.20 11.89
C TYR A 23 2.20 1.43 11.36
N ALA A 24 3.19 1.22 12.21
CA ALA A 24 4.28 0.30 11.94
C ALA A 24 3.86 -1.12 12.39
N GLU A 25 3.76 -2.04 11.46
CA GLU A 25 3.44 -3.46 11.73
C GLU A 25 4.65 -4.24 12.26
N GLN A 26 5.84 -3.66 12.15
CA GLN A 26 7.11 -4.20 12.63
C GLN A 26 8.01 -3.05 13.08
N ASP A 27 9.03 -3.35 13.85
CA ASP A 27 10.08 -2.38 14.19
C ASP A 27 10.66 -1.77 12.92
N SER A 28 10.62 -0.45 12.82
CA SER A 28 10.91 0.27 11.60
C SER A 28 11.77 1.50 11.86
N VAL A 29 12.68 1.78 10.96
CA VAL A 29 13.46 3.02 10.94
C VAL A 29 12.90 3.91 9.85
N LEU A 30 12.52 5.13 10.21
CA LEU A 30 11.99 6.13 9.30
C LEU A 30 12.95 7.30 9.15
N TRP A 31 13.16 7.72 7.92
CA TRP A 31 13.87 8.95 7.60
C TRP A 31 12.85 10.02 7.22
N ARG A 32 12.92 11.16 7.90
CA ARG A 32 12.07 12.30 7.57
C ARG A 32 12.82 13.26 6.67
N LEU A 33 12.22 13.58 5.54
CA LEU A 33 12.65 14.66 4.67
C LEU A 33 11.81 15.90 5.00
N SER A 34 12.42 17.00 5.40
CA SER A 34 11.70 18.26 5.61
C SER A 34 11.42 18.94 4.26
N ASP A 35 10.39 19.79 4.24
CA ASP A 35 9.97 20.51 3.03
C ASP A 35 11.10 21.37 2.45
N GLY A 36 11.87 22.04 3.31
CA GLY A 36 13.02 22.82 2.88
C GLY A 36 14.10 21.98 2.21
N VAL A 37 14.36 20.76 2.72
CA VAL A 37 15.33 19.85 2.10
C VAL A 37 14.77 19.29 0.79
N ALA A 38 13.50 18.97 0.72
CA ALA A 38 12.87 18.50 -0.52
C ALA A 38 12.94 19.55 -1.62
N SER A 39 12.69 20.83 -1.31
CA SER A 39 12.84 21.95 -2.24
C SER A 39 14.27 22.09 -2.73
N VAL A 40 15.26 22.07 -1.85
CA VAL A 40 16.68 22.15 -2.24
C VAL A 40 17.08 20.96 -3.13
N LEU A 41 16.56 19.77 -2.87
CA LEU A 41 16.85 18.60 -3.70
C LEU A 41 16.23 18.74 -5.09
N SER A 42 14.99 19.25 -5.19
CA SER A 42 14.36 19.49 -6.49
C SER A 42 15.12 20.50 -7.34
N ASP A 43 15.68 21.53 -6.73
CA ASP A 43 16.38 22.61 -7.46
C ASP A 43 17.82 22.24 -7.83
N LYS A 44 18.51 21.44 -7.01
CA LYS A 44 19.96 21.22 -7.15
C LYS A 44 20.34 19.82 -7.63
N VAL A 45 19.46 18.85 -7.55
CA VAL A 45 19.78 17.46 -7.88
C VAL A 45 19.15 17.06 -9.20
N VAL A 46 19.95 17.02 -10.27
CA VAL A 46 19.50 16.65 -11.63
C VAL A 46 18.78 15.29 -11.70
N LEU A 47 19.13 14.37 -10.81
CA LEU A 47 18.49 13.05 -10.74
C LEU A 47 17.18 13.02 -9.93
N TRP A 48 16.84 14.11 -9.22
CA TRP A 48 15.66 14.16 -8.37
C TRP A 48 14.38 13.86 -9.13
N ASP A 49 14.19 14.51 -10.27
CA ASP A 49 13.00 14.31 -11.11
C ASP A 49 12.90 12.88 -11.62
N LYS A 50 14.03 12.26 -11.98
CA LYS A 50 14.05 10.85 -12.40
C LYS A 50 13.67 9.89 -11.27
N ILE A 51 14.15 10.17 -10.05
CA ILE A 51 13.82 9.39 -8.86
C ILE A 51 12.34 9.54 -8.58
N MET A 52 11.82 10.76 -8.54
CA MET A 52 10.42 11.05 -8.26
C MET A 52 9.49 10.48 -9.33
N THR A 53 9.84 10.60 -10.61
CA THR A 53 9.06 10.02 -11.71
C THR A 53 8.96 8.49 -11.58
N ARG A 54 10.05 7.80 -11.28
CA ARG A 54 10.04 6.35 -11.05
C ARG A 54 9.21 5.97 -9.83
N TRP A 55 9.33 6.74 -8.77
CA TRP A 55 8.55 6.52 -7.56
C TRP A 55 7.06 6.73 -7.81
N TYR A 56 6.65 7.80 -8.51
CA TYR A 56 5.26 8.03 -8.89
C TYR A 56 4.71 6.90 -9.78
N ALA A 57 5.47 6.48 -10.78
CA ALA A 57 5.06 5.39 -11.65
C ALA A 57 4.84 4.10 -10.84
N HIS A 58 5.71 3.80 -9.88
CA HIS A 58 5.56 2.66 -8.97
C HIS A 58 4.31 2.80 -8.09
N TYR A 59 4.08 3.98 -7.54
CA TYR A 59 2.93 4.26 -6.68
C TYR A 59 1.59 4.18 -7.45
N VAL A 60 1.52 4.79 -8.62
CA VAL A 60 0.36 4.73 -9.51
C VAL A 60 0.06 3.28 -9.89
N LYS A 61 1.07 2.50 -10.25
CA LYS A 61 0.92 1.07 -10.53
C LYS A 61 0.30 0.32 -9.33
N ARG A 62 0.75 0.58 -8.12
CA ARG A 62 0.18 -0.05 -6.92
C ARG A 62 -1.28 0.34 -6.69
N LEU A 63 -1.61 1.63 -6.83
CA LEU A 63 -3.00 2.09 -6.74
C LEU A 63 -3.89 1.45 -7.80
N TRP A 64 -3.40 1.36 -9.04
CA TRP A 64 -4.09 0.68 -10.12
C TRP A 64 -4.35 -0.79 -9.80
N MET A 65 -3.32 -1.51 -9.38
CA MET A 65 -3.45 -2.92 -8.99
C MET A 65 -4.46 -3.08 -7.85
N ARG A 66 -4.40 -2.22 -6.83
CA ARG A 66 -5.38 -2.22 -5.75
C ARG A 66 -6.80 -2.03 -6.27
N ASN A 67 -7.02 -1.08 -7.15
CA ASN A 67 -8.34 -0.88 -7.75
C ASN A 67 -8.80 -2.12 -8.52
N CYS A 68 -7.94 -2.73 -9.33
CA CYS A 68 -8.28 -3.94 -10.09
C CYS A 68 -8.78 -5.09 -9.21
N TYR A 69 -8.14 -5.37 -8.08
CA TYR A 69 -8.67 -6.44 -7.22
C TYR A 69 -9.84 -6.00 -6.34
N LEU A 70 -9.96 -4.71 -5.99
CA LEU A 70 -11.14 -4.22 -5.28
C LEU A 70 -12.41 -4.21 -6.14
N CYS A 71 -12.28 -4.10 -7.46
CA CYS A 71 -13.40 -4.26 -8.40
C CYS A 71 -13.88 -5.71 -8.52
N GLU A 72 -13.11 -6.69 -8.03
CA GLU A 72 -13.56 -8.07 -8.00
C GLU A 72 -14.63 -8.27 -6.92
N ALA A 73 -15.83 -8.63 -7.34
CA ALA A 73 -16.96 -8.82 -6.42
C ALA A 73 -16.79 -10.04 -5.50
N ASN A 74 -16.13 -11.09 -6.02
CA ASN A 74 -15.87 -12.29 -5.24
C ASN A 74 -14.70 -12.10 -4.29
N VAL A 75 -14.97 -12.12 -2.99
CA VAL A 75 -13.97 -11.87 -1.93
C VAL A 75 -12.79 -12.86 -1.94
N VAL A 76 -13.03 -14.12 -2.34
CA VAL A 76 -11.98 -15.15 -2.44
C VAL A 76 -11.06 -14.84 -3.61
N LYS A 77 -11.62 -14.51 -4.78
CA LYS A 77 -10.84 -14.11 -5.95
C LYS A 77 -10.06 -12.82 -5.69
N ARG A 78 -10.67 -11.86 -4.98
CA ARG A 78 -10.02 -10.63 -4.53
C ARG A 78 -8.77 -10.92 -3.70
N TYR A 79 -8.89 -11.79 -2.69
CA TYR A 79 -7.77 -12.21 -1.87
C TYR A 79 -6.68 -12.93 -2.68
N ARG A 80 -7.06 -13.88 -3.56
CA ARG A 80 -6.10 -14.61 -4.41
C ARG A 80 -5.33 -13.67 -5.32
N ARG A 81 -5.99 -12.75 -6.02
CA ARG A 81 -5.32 -11.74 -6.88
C ARG A 81 -4.34 -10.88 -6.11
N MET A 82 -4.74 -10.43 -4.93
CA MET A 82 -3.83 -9.68 -4.06
C MET A 82 -2.60 -10.54 -3.70
N MET A 83 -2.78 -11.80 -3.33
CA MET A 83 -1.68 -12.69 -2.97
C MET A 83 -0.75 -12.97 -4.16
N GLU A 84 -1.27 -13.06 -5.39
CA GLU A 84 -0.48 -13.21 -6.61
C GLU A 84 0.40 -11.98 -6.87
N TRP A 85 -0.11 -10.79 -6.62
CA TRP A 85 0.57 -9.54 -6.94
C TRP A 85 1.48 -9.02 -5.82
N GLU A 86 1.02 -9.10 -4.59
CA GLU A 86 1.74 -8.59 -3.42
C GLU A 86 2.58 -9.67 -2.72
N GLY A 87 2.29 -10.93 -3.00
CA GLY A 87 3.02 -12.09 -2.51
C GLY A 87 2.92 -12.31 -1.01
N LYS A 88 3.80 -13.20 -0.53
CA LYS A 88 3.82 -13.64 0.88
C LYS A 88 4.12 -12.53 1.90
N ARG A 89 4.59 -11.36 1.43
CA ARG A 89 4.95 -10.22 2.30
C ARG A 89 3.77 -9.71 3.14
N LEU A 90 2.54 -9.85 2.62
CA LEU A 90 1.34 -9.45 3.35
C LEU A 90 0.93 -10.43 4.45
N GLN A 91 1.60 -11.55 4.58
CA GLN A 91 1.36 -12.49 5.69
C GLN A 91 1.78 -11.92 7.04
N ALA A 92 2.75 -11.00 7.03
CA ALA A 92 3.19 -10.29 8.23
C ALA A 92 2.24 -9.16 8.68
N VAL A 93 1.31 -8.75 7.81
CA VAL A 93 0.33 -7.72 8.13
C VAL A 93 -0.79 -8.30 8.98
N SER A 94 -1.22 -7.55 10.01
CA SER A 94 -2.30 -8.00 10.89
C SER A 94 -3.57 -8.31 10.10
N LEU A 95 -4.31 -9.32 10.57
CA LEU A 95 -5.57 -9.75 9.92
C LEU A 95 -6.57 -8.59 9.79
N LYS A 96 -6.64 -7.73 10.81
CA LYS A 96 -7.53 -6.56 10.83
C LYS A 96 -7.17 -5.57 9.72
N HIS A 97 -5.90 -5.22 9.61
CA HIS A 97 -5.44 -4.24 8.62
C HIS A 97 -5.55 -4.80 7.20
N LEU A 98 -5.23 -6.07 7.00
CA LEU A 98 -5.36 -6.71 5.70
C LEU A 98 -6.82 -6.84 5.25
N ALA A 99 -7.72 -7.18 6.15
CA ALA A 99 -9.15 -7.25 5.87
C ALA A 99 -9.71 -5.87 5.47
N SER A 100 -9.34 -4.82 6.20
CA SER A 100 -9.69 -3.44 5.87
C SER A 100 -9.14 -3.04 4.50
N TYR A 101 -7.89 -3.38 4.20
CA TYR A 101 -7.25 -3.10 2.89
C TYR A 101 -7.99 -3.76 1.72
N LEU A 102 -8.54 -4.94 1.94
CA LEU A 102 -9.31 -5.71 0.96
C LEU A 102 -10.81 -5.41 0.96
N ASN A 103 -11.25 -4.47 1.78
CA ASN A 103 -12.67 -4.13 1.95
C ASN A 103 -13.52 -5.39 2.26
N MET A 104 -13.12 -6.11 3.31
CA MET A 104 -13.86 -7.27 3.84
C MET A 104 -13.72 -7.33 5.37
N THR A 105 -14.52 -8.18 6.01
CA THR A 105 -14.42 -8.36 7.46
C THR A 105 -13.23 -9.26 7.83
N PRO A 106 -12.63 -9.09 9.03
CA PRO A 106 -11.60 -10.00 9.52
C PRO A 106 -12.05 -11.46 9.59
N GLN A 107 -13.34 -11.69 9.92
CA GLN A 107 -13.96 -13.01 9.96
C GLN A 107 -13.97 -13.66 8.58
N THR A 108 -14.39 -12.91 7.55
CA THR A 108 -14.36 -13.37 6.16
C THR A 108 -12.95 -13.74 5.73
N LEU A 109 -11.98 -12.87 5.99
CA LEU A 109 -10.58 -13.13 5.64
C LEU A 109 -10.02 -14.36 6.38
N SER A 110 -10.36 -14.53 7.65
CA SER A 110 -9.97 -15.71 8.45
C SER A 110 -10.49 -17.01 7.82
N ARG A 111 -11.77 -17.05 7.41
CA ARG A 111 -12.39 -18.21 6.76
C ARG A 111 -11.72 -18.53 5.42
N ILE A 112 -11.46 -17.51 4.60
CA ILE A 112 -10.75 -17.68 3.33
C ILE A 112 -9.35 -18.29 3.55
N ARG A 113 -8.60 -17.81 4.56
CA ARG A 113 -7.28 -18.35 4.90
C ARG A 113 -7.31 -19.79 5.37
N LYS A 114 -8.36 -20.20 6.04
CA LYS A 114 -8.57 -21.58 6.50
C LYS A 114 -9.09 -22.52 5.40
N GLY A 115 -9.48 -21.97 4.25
CA GLY A 115 -10.09 -22.75 3.17
C GLY A 115 -11.53 -23.20 3.46
N GLU A 116 -12.20 -22.58 4.45
CA GLU A 116 -13.56 -22.92 4.88
C GLU A 116 -14.61 -22.39 3.91
N ASP A 117 -14.28 -21.43 3.07
CA ASP A 117 -15.20 -20.95 2.05
C ASP A 117 -15.23 -21.95 0.90
N GLY A 118 -16.28 -22.74 0.83
CA GLY A 118 -16.55 -23.85 -0.11
C GLY A 118 -16.56 -23.47 -1.61
N TYR A 119 -15.79 -22.51 -2.02
CA TYR A 119 -15.46 -22.22 -3.41
C TYR A 119 -14.29 -23.11 -3.86
N LYS A 120 -14.54 -24.42 -3.88
CA LYS A 120 -13.87 -25.27 -4.84
C LYS A 120 -14.28 -24.76 -6.22
N THR A 121 -13.29 -24.31 -6.98
CA THR A 121 -13.44 -23.98 -8.42
C THR A 121 -14.33 -24.94 -9.14
#